data_63079da09366cc96f83d1d98c2a41279
#
_entry.id   63079da09366cc96f83d1d98c2a41279
#
_cell.length_a   1.000
_cell.length_b   1.000
_cell.length_c   1.000
_cell.angle_alpha   90.00
_cell.angle_beta   90.00
_cell.angle_gamma   90.00
#
_symmetry.space_group_name_H-M   'P 1'
#
loop_
_entity.id
_entity.type
_entity.pdbx_description
1 polymer ?
#
loop_
_entity_poly.entity_id
_entity_poly.type
_entity_poly.pdbx_seq_one_letter_code
_entity_poly.pdbx_strand_id
1 'polypeptide(L)' 'MEKYKITAKEGDRRIYRPRLEGKGWTEHTMYGESCTVIQSGVVYDLHLVRFDVNGKTTWANGDELVDEK' A
#
# COMPACT_ATOMS: atom_id res chain seq x y z
N MET A 1 -0.75 19.75 -17.34
CA MET A 1 -0.10 18.47 -17.05
C MET A 1 -0.92 17.62 -16.12
N GLU A 2 -1.04 16.36 -16.44
CA GLU A 2 -1.75 15.42 -15.62
C GLU A 2 -0.99 15.13 -14.34
N LYS A 3 -1.72 15.04 -13.26
CA LYS A 3 -1.16 14.58 -12.00
C LYS A 3 -1.68 13.19 -11.72
N TYR A 4 -0.89 12.41 -11.02
CA TYR A 4 -1.37 11.11 -10.56
C TYR A 4 -2.52 11.32 -9.60
N LYS A 5 -3.54 10.49 -9.75
CA LYS A 5 -4.66 10.53 -8.83
C LYS A 5 -4.24 9.83 -7.54
N ILE A 6 -4.35 10.54 -6.44
CA ILE A 6 -3.99 9.99 -5.13
C ILE A 6 -5.21 9.27 -4.59
N THR A 7 -5.12 7.95 -4.44
CA THR A 7 -6.27 7.10 -4.11
C THR A 7 -6.34 6.68 -2.66
N ALA A 8 -5.36 7.04 -1.85
CA ALA A 8 -5.35 6.71 -0.43
C ALA A 8 -4.79 7.89 0.35
N LYS A 9 -5.10 7.94 1.63
CA LYS A 9 -4.63 9.02 2.50
C LYS A 9 -4.23 8.45 3.84
N GLU A 10 -3.50 9.25 4.59
CA GLU A 10 -3.05 8.88 5.93
C GLU A 10 -4.24 8.46 6.79
N GLY A 11 -4.09 7.32 7.45
CA GLY A 11 -5.14 6.75 8.29
C GLY A 11 -6.04 5.76 7.60
N ASP A 12 -5.98 5.66 6.28
CA ASP A 12 -6.83 4.70 5.55
C ASP A 12 -6.42 3.28 5.86
N ARG A 13 -7.42 2.41 5.95
CA ARG A 13 -7.23 0.98 6.12
C ARG A 13 -7.33 0.30 4.77
N ARG A 14 -6.37 -0.54 4.46
CA ARG A 14 -6.32 -1.21 3.16
C ARG A 14 -5.82 -2.63 3.31
N ILE A 15 -6.02 -3.42 2.25
CA ILE A 15 -5.44 -4.77 2.13
C ILE A 15 -4.36 -4.68 1.06
N TYR A 16 -3.18 -5.21 1.38
CA TYR A 16 -2.02 -5.17 0.49
C TYR A 16 -2.12 -6.28 -0.54
N ARG A 17 -2.30 -5.93 -1.80
CA ARG A 17 -2.40 -6.89 -2.89
C ARG A 17 -1.52 -6.45 -4.06
N PRO A 18 -0.20 -6.56 -3.89
CA PRO A 18 0.71 -6.19 -4.97
C PRO A 18 0.69 -7.24 -6.08
N ARG A 19 1.18 -6.85 -7.25
CA ARG A 19 1.47 -7.81 -8.28
C ARG A 19 2.67 -8.62 -7.82
N LEU A 20 2.60 -9.94 -7.98
CA LEU A 20 3.65 -10.81 -7.46
C LEU A 20 4.72 -11.14 -8.48
N GLU A 21 4.43 -10.93 -9.76
CA GLU A 21 5.38 -11.23 -10.82
C GLU A 21 6.64 -10.37 -10.68
N GLY A 22 7.79 -11.02 -10.58
CA GLY A 22 9.05 -10.31 -10.46
C GLY A 22 9.28 -9.63 -9.13
N LYS A 23 8.46 -9.93 -8.11
CA LYS A 23 8.55 -9.27 -6.82
C LYS A 23 9.32 -10.13 -5.82
N GLY A 24 9.71 -9.49 -4.72
CA GLY A 24 10.53 -10.12 -3.71
C GLY A 24 9.75 -10.66 -2.53
N TRP A 25 10.48 -10.85 -1.43
CA TRP A 25 9.97 -11.50 -0.24
C TRP A 25 8.75 -10.76 0.37
N THR A 26 8.84 -9.44 0.46
CA THR A 26 7.78 -8.65 1.10
C THR A 26 6.45 -8.83 0.38
N GLU A 27 6.46 -8.70 -0.95
CA GLU A 27 5.23 -8.79 -1.73
C GLU A 27 4.59 -10.16 -1.60
N HIS A 28 5.41 -11.22 -1.64
CA HIS A 28 4.87 -12.57 -1.55
C HIS A 28 4.40 -12.90 -0.13
N THR A 29 5.18 -12.51 0.86
CA THR A 29 4.89 -12.85 2.25
C THR A 29 3.71 -12.06 2.80
N MET A 30 3.61 -10.78 2.44
CA MET A 30 2.61 -9.87 3.01
C MET A 30 1.36 -9.75 2.15
N TYR A 31 1.25 -10.52 1.09
CA TYR A 31 0.09 -10.48 0.21
C TYR A 31 -1.19 -10.77 0.99
N GLY A 32 -2.18 -9.89 0.85
CA GLY A 32 -3.46 -10.06 1.51
C GLY A 32 -3.51 -9.58 2.96
N GLU A 33 -2.42 -9.04 3.48
CA GLU A 33 -2.39 -8.57 4.86
C GLU A 33 -3.00 -7.20 5.00
N SER A 34 -3.66 -6.97 6.13
CA SER A 34 -4.25 -5.65 6.43
C SER A 34 -3.17 -4.67 6.81
N CYS A 35 -3.34 -3.45 6.40
CA CYS A 35 -2.38 -2.39 6.70
C CYS A 35 -3.07 -1.04 6.86
N THR A 36 -2.33 -0.10 7.43
CA THR A 36 -2.78 1.28 7.59
C THR A 36 -1.83 2.18 6.83
N VAL A 37 -2.38 3.11 6.07
CA VAL A 37 -1.58 4.12 5.39
C VAL A 37 -1.09 5.11 6.44
N ILE A 38 0.23 5.22 6.59
CA ILE A 38 0.81 6.12 7.57
C ILE A 38 1.43 7.36 6.95
N GLN A 39 1.63 7.34 5.64
CA GLN A 39 2.12 8.52 4.92
C GLN A 39 1.72 8.38 3.47
N SER A 40 1.13 9.42 2.90
CA SER A 40 0.72 9.41 1.50
C SER A 40 1.58 10.34 0.68
N GLY A 41 1.81 9.97 -0.57
CA GLY A 41 2.48 10.83 -1.52
C GLY A 41 1.59 11.99 -1.91
N VAL A 42 2.20 13.07 -2.39
CA VAL A 42 1.45 14.24 -2.83
C VAL A 42 1.52 14.42 -4.35
N VAL A 43 2.46 13.77 -4.99
CA VAL A 43 2.64 13.85 -6.44
C VAL A 43 2.32 12.50 -7.09
N TYR A 44 2.80 11.44 -6.51
CA TYR A 44 2.56 10.08 -6.99
C TYR A 44 1.63 9.36 -6.04
N ASP A 45 0.89 8.39 -6.56
CA ASP A 45 -0.01 7.58 -5.75
C ASP A 45 0.80 6.47 -5.06
N LEU A 46 1.77 6.91 -4.25
CA LEU A 46 2.69 6.03 -3.54
C LEU A 46 2.56 6.32 -2.05
N HIS A 47 2.35 5.28 -1.27
CA HIS A 47 2.03 5.42 0.14
C HIS A 47 2.90 4.51 1.00
N LEU A 48 3.26 4.99 2.17
CA LEU A 48 3.93 4.17 3.17
C LEU A 48 2.85 3.53 4.02
N VAL A 49 2.85 2.21 4.11
CA VAL A 49 1.85 1.48 4.87
C VAL A 49 2.52 0.66 5.94
N ARG A 50 1.81 0.45 7.04
CA ARG A 50 2.27 -0.38 8.14
C ARG A 50 1.34 -1.56 8.29
N PHE A 51 1.89 -2.76 8.29
CA PHE A 51 1.12 -4.00 8.42
C PHE A 51 0.72 -4.23 9.87
N ASP A 52 -0.53 -4.66 10.05
CA ASP A 52 -1.04 -4.97 11.39
C ASP A 52 -0.32 -6.16 12.00
N VAL A 53 0.02 -7.15 11.19
CA VAL A 53 0.50 -8.43 11.70
C VAL A 53 1.85 -8.31 12.39
N ASN A 54 2.71 -7.43 11.93
CA ASN A 54 4.07 -7.34 12.51
C ASN A 54 4.57 -5.92 12.69
N GLY A 55 3.79 -4.91 12.35
CA GLY A 55 4.18 -3.51 12.48
C GLY A 55 5.24 -3.03 11.50
N LYS A 56 5.62 -3.87 10.54
CA LYS A 56 6.60 -3.47 9.54
C LYS A 56 5.95 -2.58 8.48
N THR A 57 6.78 -1.78 7.82
CA THR A 57 6.32 -0.82 6.84
C THR A 57 6.87 -1.14 5.47
N THR A 58 6.14 -0.72 4.44
CA THR A 58 6.61 -0.81 3.07
C THR A 58 5.93 0.28 2.24
N TRP A 59 6.54 0.63 1.12
CA TRP A 59 5.94 1.55 0.17
C TRP A 59 5.09 0.76 -0.81
N ALA A 60 3.89 1.26 -1.09
CA ALA A 60 2.97 0.61 -2.01
C ALA A 60 2.28 1.66 -2.86
N ASN A 61 2.06 1.34 -4.13
CA ASN A 61 1.26 2.19 -5.00
C ASN A 61 -0.22 2.02 -4.66
N GLY A 62 -1.03 3.02 -4.97
CA GLY A 62 -2.45 2.96 -4.67
C GLY A 62 -3.15 1.78 -5.30
N ASP A 63 -2.72 1.34 -6.48
CA ASP A 63 -3.32 0.20 -7.16
C ASP A 63 -2.95 -1.14 -6.52
N GLU A 64 -2.02 -1.14 -5.59
CA GLU A 64 -1.65 -2.32 -4.81
C GLU A 64 -2.41 -2.40 -3.48
N LEU A 65 -3.24 -1.41 -3.21
CA LEU A 65 -3.99 -1.32 -1.97
C LEU A 65 -5.47 -1.37 -2.31
N VAL A 66 -6.19 -2.34 -1.74
CA VAL A 66 -7.63 -2.46 -1.97
C VAL A 66 -8.38 -2.15 -0.69
N ASP A 67 -9.64 -1.80 -0.83
CA ASP A 67 -10.47 -1.46 0.33
C ASP A 67 -10.58 -2.65 1.26
N GLU A 68 -10.48 -2.36 2.55
CA GLU A 68 -10.70 -3.37 3.58
C GLU A 68 -12.21 -3.54 3.76
N LYS A 69 -12.66 -4.77 3.64
CA LYS A 69 -14.08 -5.08 3.79
C LYS A 69 -14.29 -6.10 4.85
#